data_40ce5ede61908d84511bb57b4a4f9242
#
_entry.id   40ce5ede61908d84511bb57b4a4f9242
#
_cell.length_a   1.000
_cell.length_b   1.000
_cell.length_c   1.000
_cell.angle_alpha   90.00
_cell.angle_beta   90.00
_cell.angle_gamma   90.00
#
_symmetry.space_group_name_H-M   'P 1'
#
loop_
_entity.id
_entity.type
_entity.pdbx_description
1 polymer ?
#
loop_
_entity_poly.entity_id
_entity_poly.type
_entity_poly.pdbx_seq_one_letter_code
_entity_poly.pdbx_strand_id
1 'polypeptide(L)'
;FKIGAAGDAAWATTNTLTTGTRLAHGSAGAAGPTSIIFAGSINPPAGCPNMVTNTEEFDGTNWTEKGDMNTPRELPISSGTNTAALGAGGYNCPGIIVLETELWNGLAWTASGAPANVSPVAYNRGSGGTQTSTLAYGGSTPPFSGNVEEWDGSTWTETTNLNTSRQSTGGAGSTGAPSQICMGGSTPRPPPPSATNSAVAEQWNGTSWTTVASISRATNQMVSFGTGTAALRTSGYPTGYTTETWNGTSWTETTDTNTNLYNKNHNGGGAATTTGMMTGGYPPTSGSISEEWSYAPIAARTVTTS
;
A
#
# COMPACT_ATOMS: atom_id res chain seq x y z
N PHE A 1 29.37 -4.30 -4.47
CA PHE A 1 29.05 -3.88 -3.09
C PHE A 1 29.49 -2.42 -2.93
N LYS A 2 28.58 -1.48 -3.04
CA LYS A 2 28.84 -0.11 -2.57
C LYS A 2 28.56 -0.13 -1.07
N ILE A 3 29.60 -0.02 -0.26
CA ILE A 3 29.44 0.30 1.17
C ILE A 3 29.05 1.78 1.18
N GLY A 4 27.75 2.08 1.28
CA GLY A 4 27.27 3.43 1.56
C GLY A 4 27.82 3.90 2.91
N ALA A 5 28.13 5.18 3.03
CA ALA A 5 28.51 5.77 4.30
C ALA A 5 27.33 5.61 5.29
N ALA A 6 27.61 5.46 6.57
CA ALA A 6 26.58 5.34 7.61
C ALA A 6 25.63 6.53 7.53
N GLY A 7 24.36 6.27 7.17
CA GLY A 7 23.32 7.27 6.97
C GLY A 7 22.69 7.30 5.58
N ASP A 8 23.16 6.49 4.62
CA ASP A 8 22.56 6.43 3.28
C ASP A 8 21.29 5.57 3.28
N ALA A 9 20.23 6.10 2.68
CA ALA A 9 19.01 5.36 2.40
C ALA A 9 19.27 4.32 1.30
N ALA A 10 18.80 3.10 1.47
CA ALA A 10 19.03 2.03 0.50
C ALA A 10 17.88 1.03 0.39
N TRP A 11 17.73 0.47 -0.81
CA TRP A 11 16.93 -0.72 -1.08
C TRP A 11 17.85 -1.94 -1.17
N ALA A 12 17.47 -3.00 -0.50
CA ALA A 12 18.17 -4.29 -0.53
C ALA A 12 17.23 -5.41 -0.96
N THR A 13 17.60 -6.20 -1.93
CA THR A 13 16.86 -7.40 -2.32
C THR A 13 16.91 -8.43 -1.21
N THR A 14 15.77 -8.97 -0.84
CA THR A 14 15.62 -10.01 0.19
C THR A 14 15.25 -11.35 -0.45
N ASN A 15 14.95 -12.36 0.38
CA ASN A 15 14.49 -13.65 -0.11
C ASN A 15 13.16 -13.52 -0.84
N THR A 16 12.94 -14.40 -1.83
CA THR A 16 11.71 -14.42 -2.64
C THR A 16 10.54 -15.04 -1.90
N LEU A 17 9.33 -14.69 -2.33
CA LEU A 17 8.08 -15.31 -1.87
C LEU A 17 8.10 -16.83 -2.08
N THR A 18 7.47 -17.58 -1.18
CA THR A 18 7.37 -19.03 -1.26
C THR A 18 6.37 -19.50 -2.33
N THR A 19 5.28 -18.75 -2.52
CA THR A 19 4.23 -19.06 -3.50
C THR A 19 4.53 -18.56 -4.91
N GLY A 20 5.75 -18.05 -5.18
CA GLY A 20 6.15 -17.54 -6.49
C GLY A 20 5.61 -16.13 -6.77
N THR A 21 5.33 -15.85 -8.05
CA THR A 21 4.85 -14.53 -8.46
C THR A 21 3.51 -14.17 -7.82
N ARG A 22 3.45 -13.06 -7.10
CA ARG A 22 2.24 -12.56 -6.48
C ARG A 22 1.86 -11.18 -7.03
N LEU A 23 0.62 -11.02 -7.47
CA LEU A 23 0.08 -9.79 -8.05
C LEU A 23 -1.16 -9.33 -7.27
N ALA A 24 -1.38 -8.02 -7.22
CA ALA A 24 -2.62 -7.43 -6.70
C ALA A 24 -3.01 -7.90 -5.28
N HIS A 25 -2.01 -8.22 -4.45
CA HIS A 25 -2.20 -8.67 -3.06
C HIS A 25 -2.40 -7.49 -2.09
N GLY A 26 -2.91 -7.78 -0.90
CA GLY A 26 -2.82 -6.89 0.25
C GLY A 26 -1.50 -7.04 0.98
N SER A 27 -1.12 -6.04 1.76
CA SER A 27 0.07 -6.09 2.61
C SER A 27 -0.12 -5.32 3.91
N ALA A 28 0.54 -5.76 4.96
CA ALA A 28 0.60 -5.05 6.24
C ALA A 28 1.97 -5.29 6.89
N GLY A 29 2.49 -4.27 7.58
CA GLY A 29 3.80 -4.38 8.23
C GLY A 29 3.97 -3.39 9.37
N ALA A 30 4.74 -3.79 10.37
CA ALA A 30 5.17 -2.93 11.46
C ALA A 30 6.42 -2.11 11.08
N ALA A 31 6.86 -1.23 11.96
CA ALA A 31 8.18 -0.63 11.86
C ALA A 31 9.25 -1.72 12.03
N GLY A 32 10.07 -1.93 11.00
CA GLY A 32 11.06 -3.00 10.97
C GLY A 32 10.85 -3.94 9.78
N PRO A 33 11.68 -4.96 9.65
CA PRO A 33 11.68 -5.83 8.47
C PRO A 33 10.56 -6.87 8.44
N THR A 34 9.59 -6.81 9.35
CA THR A 34 8.50 -7.80 9.39
C THR A 34 7.26 -7.31 8.67
N SER A 35 6.73 -8.12 7.76
CA SER A 35 5.48 -7.81 7.06
C SER A 35 4.73 -9.07 6.67
N ILE A 36 3.45 -8.93 6.36
CA ILE A 36 2.66 -9.97 5.71
C ILE A 36 2.14 -9.48 4.37
N ILE A 37 1.97 -10.44 3.46
CA ILE A 37 1.17 -10.27 2.26
C ILE A 37 0.05 -11.32 2.25
N PHE A 38 -1.06 -10.99 1.65
CA PHE A 38 -2.22 -11.86 1.62
C PHE A 38 -3.09 -11.66 0.39
N ALA A 39 -3.83 -12.70 0.01
CA ALA A 39 -4.70 -12.67 -1.17
C ALA A 39 -3.92 -12.37 -2.47
N GLY A 40 -4.57 -11.79 -3.46
CA GLY A 40 -3.98 -11.50 -4.78
C GLY A 40 -4.10 -12.66 -5.75
N SER A 41 -3.30 -12.62 -6.81
CA SER A 41 -3.18 -13.71 -7.80
C SER A 41 -1.77 -14.25 -7.87
N ILE A 42 -1.65 -15.54 -8.07
CA ILE A 42 -0.38 -16.22 -8.39
C ILE A 42 -0.32 -16.50 -9.88
N ASN A 43 0.86 -16.31 -10.47
CA ASN A 43 1.14 -16.51 -11.88
C ASN A 43 0.33 -15.61 -12.84
N PRO A 44 0.95 -15.03 -13.85
CA PRO A 44 0.22 -14.30 -14.90
C PRO A 44 -0.61 -15.29 -15.79
N PRO A 45 -1.77 -14.81 -16.30
CA PRO A 45 -2.33 -13.47 -16.08
C PRO A 45 -2.97 -13.31 -14.71
N ALA A 46 -2.93 -12.09 -14.15
CA ALA A 46 -3.72 -11.74 -12.99
C ALA A 46 -5.21 -12.00 -13.24
N GLY A 47 -5.95 -12.33 -12.19
CA GLY A 47 -7.39 -12.59 -12.30
C GLY A 47 -7.75 -14.08 -12.30
N CYS A 48 -8.97 -14.38 -12.76
CA CYS A 48 -9.50 -15.74 -12.81
C CYS A 48 -8.71 -16.67 -13.72
N PRO A 49 -8.41 -17.90 -13.29
CA PRO A 49 -8.77 -18.54 -12.00
C PRO A 49 -7.70 -18.42 -10.90
N ASN A 50 -6.70 -17.55 -11.06
CA ASN A 50 -5.45 -17.57 -10.30
C ASN A 50 -5.51 -16.80 -8.97
N MET A 51 -6.67 -16.34 -8.55
CA MET A 51 -6.83 -15.68 -7.25
C MET A 51 -6.66 -16.65 -6.10
N VAL A 52 -5.99 -16.20 -5.04
CA VAL A 52 -5.62 -17.03 -3.90
C VAL A 52 -6.04 -16.44 -2.57
N THR A 53 -6.04 -17.27 -1.54
CA THR A 53 -6.26 -16.91 -0.13
C THR A 53 -4.95 -16.82 0.66
N ASN A 54 -3.85 -17.33 0.10
CA ASN A 54 -2.58 -17.49 0.80
C ASN A 54 -2.12 -16.23 1.51
N THR A 55 -1.60 -16.43 2.70
CA THR A 55 -0.90 -15.41 3.50
C THR A 55 0.55 -15.86 3.70
N GLU A 56 1.49 -14.96 3.45
CA GLU A 56 2.90 -15.18 3.73
C GLU A 56 3.43 -14.10 4.67
N GLU A 57 4.22 -14.48 5.65
CA GLU A 57 4.90 -13.58 6.58
C GLU A 57 6.40 -13.57 6.32
N PHE A 58 6.98 -12.36 6.29
CA PHE A 58 8.41 -12.13 6.31
C PHE A 58 8.87 -11.85 7.74
N ASP A 59 9.83 -12.63 8.22
CA ASP A 59 10.35 -12.55 9.60
C ASP A 59 11.61 -11.67 9.75
N GLY A 60 12.00 -11.00 8.68
CA GLY A 60 13.27 -10.26 8.58
C GLY A 60 14.35 -11.03 7.79
N THR A 61 14.09 -12.29 7.45
CA THR A 61 15.05 -13.14 6.72
C THR A 61 14.34 -13.97 5.66
N ASN A 62 13.24 -14.64 6.01
CA ASN A 62 12.54 -15.58 5.14
C ASN A 62 11.04 -15.29 5.09
N TRP A 63 10.45 -15.63 3.95
CA TRP A 63 9.01 -15.74 3.80
C TRP A 63 8.53 -17.11 4.26
N THR A 64 7.44 -17.14 5.00
CA THR A 64 6.81 -18.36 5.51
C THR A 64 5.30 -18.29 5.31
N GLU A 65 4.71 -19.34 4.77
CA GLU A 65 3.27 -19.46 4.62
C GLU A 65 2.58 -19.55 5.98
N LYS A 66 1.44 -18.88 6.11
CA LYS A 66 0.61 -18.76 7.33
C LYS A 66 -0.83 -19.18 7.04
N GLY A 67 -1.74 -18.95 7.98
CA GLY A 67 -3.15 -19.22 7.82
C GLY A 67 -3.79 -18.37 6.71
N ASP A 68 -4.53 -19.00 5.83
CA ASP A 68 -5.15 -18.38 4.67
C ASP A 68 -6.34 -17.48 5.02
N MET A 69 -6.61 -16.49 4.16
CA MET A 69 -7.89 -15.76 4.17
C MET A 69 -9.06 -16.70 3.88
N ASN A 70 -10.25 -16.34 4.31
CA ASN A 70 -11.45 -17.14 4.04
C ASN A 70 -11.95 -16.99 2.59
N THR A 71 -11.72 -15.82 1.98
CA THR A 71 -12.21 -15.50 0.64
C THR A 71 -11.07 -15.08 -0.29
N PRO A 72 -10.86 -15.77 -1.43
CA PRO A 72 -9.86 -15.36 -2.42
C PRO A 72 -10.26 -14.03 -3.05
N ARG A 73 -9.31 -13.11 -3.18
CA ARG A 73 -9.57 -11.77 -3.73
C ARG A 73 -8.32 -11.11 -4.28
N GLU A 74 -8.50 -10.20 -5.21
CA GLU A 74 -7.49 -9.23 -5.65
C GLU A 74 -7.83 -7.82 -5.16
N LEU A 75 -6.80 -6.98 -5.06
CA LEU A 75 -6.91 -5.55 -4.75
C LEU A 75 -7.69 -5.25 -3.45
N PRO A 76 -7.45 -5.99 -2.37
CA PRO A 76 -8.09 -5.66 -1.10
C PRO A 76 -7.60 -4.31 -0.56
N ILE A 77 -8.45 -3.64 0.19
CA ILE A 77 -8.03 -2.67 1.19
C ILE A 77 -7.14 -3.39 2.20
N SER A 78 -6.01 -2.82 2.55
CA SER A 78 -5.07 -3.44 3.47
C SER A 78 -4.46 -2.43 4.44
N SER A 79 -4.33 -2.81 5.71
CA SER A 79 -3.74 -1.99 6.77
C SER A 79 -3.30 -2.83 7.96
N GLY A 80 -2.59 -2.21 8.90
CA GLY A 80 -2.16 -2.86 10.14
C GLY A 80 -0.72 -3.36 10.12
N THR A 81 -0.47 -4.41 10.89
CA THR A 81 0.86 -4.99 11.10
C THR A 81 0.87 -6.49 10.76
N ASN A 82 2.05 -7.11 10.77
CA ASN A 82 2.19 -8.56 10.59
C ASN A 82 1.50 -9.41 11.66
N THR A 83 1.15 -8.83 12.80
CA THR A 83 0.43 -9.53 13.90
C THR A 83 -1.03 -9.09 14.04
N ALA A 84 -1.42 -7.98 13.42
CA ALA A 84 -2.77 -7.43 13.49
C ALA A 84 -3.07 -6.67 12.20
N ALA A 85 -3.60 -7.36 11.19
CA ALA A 85 -3.91 -6.77 9.89
C ALA A 85 -5.39 -6.82 9.56
N LEU A 86 -5.79 -5.95 8.65
CA LEU A 86 -7.11 -5.89 8.04
C LEU A 86 -7.00 -6.14 6.54
N GLY A 87 -7.87 -6.99 6.01
CA GLY A 87 -8.09 -7.18 4.58
C GLY A 87 -9.58 -7.02 4.27
N ALA A 88 -9.95 -6.05 3.44
CA ALA A 88 -11.36 -5.77 3.13
C ALA A 88 -11.60 -5.48 1.65
N GLY A 89 -12.80 -5.74 1.19
CA GLY A 89 -13.17 -5.43 -0.19
C GLY A 89 -12.36 -6.19 -1.23
N GLY A 90 -12.14 -5.56 -2.38
CA GLY A 90 -11.53 -6.18 -3.54
C GLY A 90 -12.54 -6.89 -4.43
N TYR A 91 -12.07 -7.79 -5.30
CA TYR A 91 -12.96 -8.61 -6.11
C TYR A 91 -12.44 -10.04 -6.23
N ASN A 92 -13.35 -11.00 -6.46
CA ASN A 92 -13.02 -12.40 -6.66
C ASN A 92 -13.45 -12.90 -8.05
N CYS A 93 -13.21 -14.19 -8.29
CA CYS A 93 -13.62 -14.88 -9.51
C CYS A 93 -15.14 -15.22 -9.51
N PRO A 94 -15.92 -14.90 -10.55
CA PRO A 94 -15.58 -14.31 -11.84
C PRO A 94 -15.78 -12.77 -11.94
N GLY A 95 -15.22 -12.02 -11.05
CA GLY A 95 -15.34 -10.54 -11.06
C GLY A 95 -16.41 -10.02 -10.10
N ILE A 96 -16.74 -10.79 -9.08
CA ILE A 96 -17.69 -10.41 -8.02
C ILE A 96 -16.95 -9.54 -7.00
N ILE A 97 -17.56 -8.41 -6.65
CA ILE A 97 -17.03 -7.55 -5.61
C ILE A 97 -17.17 -8.24 -4.26
N VAL A 98 -16.06 -8.30 -3.55
CA VAL A 98 -16.00 -8.79 -2.17
C VAL A 98 -16.29 -7.61 -1.25
N LEU A 99 -17.23 -7.78 -0.33
CA LEU A 99 -17.59 -6.76 0.65
C LEU A 99 -17.05 -7.09 2.05
N GLU A 100 -16.69 -8.34 2.28
CA GLU A 100 -16.26 -8.82 3.59
C GLU A 100 -14.97 -8.15 4.04
N THR A 101 -14.93 -7.86 5.34
CA THR A 101 -13.75 -7.49 6.09
C THR A 101 -13.25 -8.69 6.87
N GLU A 102 -11.99 -9.00 6.75
CA GLU A 102 -11.31 -10.05 7.53
C GLU A 102 -10.19 -9.44 8.35
N LEU A 103 -10.07 -9.92 9.60
CA LEU A 103 -9.08 -9.45 10.57
C LEU A 103 -8.09 -10.58 10.88
N TRP A 104 -6.81 -10.27 10.78
CA TRP A 104 -5.69 -11.15 11.08
C TRP A 104 -5.22 -10.96 12.53
N ASN A 105 -5.05 -12.04 13.27
CA ASN A 105 -4.61 -12.01 14.68
C ASN A 105 -3.18 -12.53 14.91
N GLY A 106 -2.39 -12.67 13.85
CA GLY A 106 -1.06 -13.28 13.89
C GLY A 106 -1.04 -14.79 13.57
N LEU A 107 -2.21 -15.44 13.54
CA LEU A 107 -2.34 -16.89 13.31
C LEU A 107 -3.39 -17.23 12.26
N ALA A 108 -4.52 -16.55 12.26
CA ALA A 108 -5.67 -16.84 11.42
C ALA A 108 -6.45 -15.57 11.06
N TRP A 109 -7.16 -15.63 9.93
CA TRP A 109 -8.12 -14.63 9.51
C TRP A 109 -9.52 -14.95 10.06
N THR A 110 -10.22 -13.94 10.51
CA THR A 110 -11.59 -14.04 11.01
C THR A 110 -12.46 -13.02 10.28
N ALA A 111 -13.59 -13.45 9.75
CA ALA A 111 -14.55 -12.55 9.13
C ALA A 111 -15.12 -11.56 10.17
N SER A 112 -15.23 -10.32 9.78
CA SER A 112 -15.80 -9.22 10.57
C SER A 112 -16.79 -8.44 9.69
N GLY A 113 -17.30 -7.29 10.13
CA GLY A 113 -18.26 -6.51 9.37
C GLY A 113 -17.85 -6.25 7.91
N ALA A 114 -18.82 -6.11 7.04
CA ALA A 114 -18.60 -5.67 5.67
C ALA A 114 -18.34 -4.15 5.63
N PRO A 115 -17.60 -3.62 4.63
CA PRO A 115 -17.52 -2.18 4.42
C PRO A 115 -18.92 -1.59 4.23
N ALA A 116 -19.28 -0.56 4.99
CA ALA A 116 -20.53 0.16 4.81
C ALA A 116 -20.49 0.96 3.51
N ASN A 117 -21.59 1.04 2.81
CA ASN A 117 -21.77 1.88 1.61
C ASN A 117 -20.65 1.74 0.55
N VAL A 118 -19.90 0.66 0.56
CA VAL A 118 -18.98 0.39 -0.53
C VAL A 118 -19.79 0.54 -1.80
N SER A 119 -19.61 1.66 -2.49
CA SER A 119 -20.08 1.79 -3.85
C SER A 119 -19.74 0.47 -4.51
N PRO A 120 -20.70 -0.28 -5.07
CA PRO A 120 -20.57 -1.71 -5.34
C PRO A 120 -19.42 -2.09 -6.27
N VAL A 121 -18.49 -1.18 -6.54
CA VAL A 121 -17.42 -1.35 -7.52
C VAL A 121 -16.10 -0.74 -7.04
N ALA A 122 -15.85 -0.60 -5.74
CA ALA A 122 -14.63 0.03 -5.25
C ALA A 122 -13.50 -0.98 -5.06
N TYR A 123 -12.87 -1.38 -6.13
CA TYR A 123 -11.51 -1.93 -6.14
C TYR A 123 -10.51 -0.84 -6.57
N ASN A 124 -9.21 -1.08 -6.46
CA ASN A 124 -8.17 -0.08 -6.74
C ASN A 124 -8.22 1.14 -5.79
N ARG A 125 -8.59 0.95 -4.55
CA ARG A 125 -8.61 1.98 -3.50
C ARG A 125 -7.24 2.17 -2.88
N GLY A 126 -6.93 3.40 -2.47
CA GLY A 126 -5.88 3.64 -1.51
C GLY A 126 -6.36 3.34 -0.10
N SER A 127 -5.44 3.02 0.78
CA SER A 127 -5.75 2.80 2.20
C SER A 127 -4.54 3.10 3.09
N GLY A 128 -4.81 3.26 4.36
CA GLY A 128 -3.82 3.36 5.43
C GLY A 128 -4.50 3.25 6.78
N GLY A 129 -3.76 2.80 7.78
CA GLY A 129 -4.31 2.67 9.12
C GLY A 129 -3.74 1.51 9.91
N THR A 130 -4.41 1.24 11.01
CA THR A 130 -4.24 0.06 11.84
C THR A 130 -5.39 -0.92 11.61
N GLN A 131 -5.31 -2.12 12.17
CA GLN A 131 -6.41 -3.08 12.11
C GLN A 131 -7.75 -2.53 12.66
N THR A 132 -7.70 -1.61 13.62
CA THR A 132 -8.88 -1.07 14.29
C THR A 132 -9.22 0.38 13.91
N SER A 133 -8.43 0.99 13.02
CA SER A 133 -8.65 2.36 12.55
C SER A 133 -8.02 2.54 11.17
N THR A 134 -8.84 2.40 10.13
CA THR A 134 -8.39 2.41 8.73
C THR A 134 -9.25 3.37 7.91
N LEU A 135 -8.61 4.13 7.02
CA LEU A 135 -9.29 4.80 5.92
C LEU A 135 -9.09 4.04 4.61
N ALA A 136 -10.15 3.95 3.84
CA ALA A 136 -10.14 3.50 2.45
C ALA A 136 -10.71 4.61 1.56
N TYR A 137 -10.00 4.98 0.51
CA TYR A 137 -10.36 6.14 -0.29
C TYR A 137 -10.17 5.94 -1.78
N GLY A 138 -10.96 6.66 -2.56
CA GLY A 138 -10.98 6.57 -4.01
C GLY A 138 -11.55 5.26 -4.53
N GLY A 139 -11.11 4.84 -5.69
CA GLY A 139 -11.46 3.55 -6.27
C GLY A 139 -12.00 3.61 -7.69
N SER A 140 -12.11 2.43 -8.28
CA SER A 140 -12.51 2.21 -9.66
C SER A 140 -14.00 1.92 -9.76
N THR A 141 -14.79 2.97 -9.85
CA THR A 141 -16.14 2.90 -10.40
C THR A 141 -16.21 3.91 -11.53
N PRO A 142 -16.72 3.60 -12.70
CA PRO A 142 -17.01 4.68 -13.67
C PRO A 142 -18.18 5.56 -13.19
N PRO A 143 -17.99 6.87 -13.00
CA PRO A 143 -16.71 7.58 -12.98
C PRO A 143 -15.92 7.24 -11.72
N PHE A 144 -14.57 7.42 -11.72
CA PHE A 144 -13.71 7.14 -10.55
C PHE A 144 -14.25 7.81 -9.30
N SER A 145 -14.12 7.12 -8.16
CA SER A 145 -14.68 7.57 -6.90
C SER A 145 -13.74 8.51 -6.15
N GLY A 146 -14.34 9.44 -5.42
CA GLY A 146 -13.69 10.22 -4.36
C GLY A 146 -14.09 9.76 -2.96
N ASN A 147 -14.96 8.75 -2.86
CA ASN A 147 -15.53 8.30 -1.59
C ASN A 147 -14.46 7.83 -0.63
N VAL A 148 -14.68 8.14 0.64
CA VAL A 148 -13.81 7.75 1.74
C VAL A 148 -14.66 7.08 2.82
N GLU A 149 -14.19 5.94 3.27
CA GLU A 149 -14.79 5.19 4.37
C GLU A 149 -13.78 4.97 5.48
N GLU A 150 -14.24 5.09 6.70
CA GLU A 150 -13.47 4.87 7.92
C GLU A 150 -13.94 3.60 8.62
N TRP A 151 -13.00 2.75 8.97
CA TRP A 151 -13.18 1.58 9.83
C TRP A 151 -12.80 1.92 11.26
N ASP A 152 -13.69 1.65 12.21
CA ASP A 152 -13.52 1.94 13.64
C ASP A 152 -13.15 0.71 14.49
N GLY A 153 -12.86 -0.42 13.84
CA GLY A 153 -12.60 -1.71 14.49
C GLY A 153 -13.82 -2.65 14.47
N SER A 154 -15.00 -2.15 14.09
CA SER A 154 -16.25 -2.92 14.06
C SER A 154 -17.12 -2.64 12.83
N THR A 155 -17.16 -1.40 12.36
CA THR A 155 -18.01 -0.96 11.25
C THR A 155 -17.27 0.01 10.34
N TRP A 156 -17.69 0.03 9.06
CA TRP A 156 -17.28 1.04 8.10
C TRP A 156 -18.32 2.16 8.04
N THR A 157 -17.87 3.40 8.03
CA THR A 157 -18.72 4.60 7.94
C THR A 157 -18.17 5.54 6.87
N GLU A 158 -19.06 6.05 6.02
CA GLU A 158 -18.68 7.06 5.03
C GLU A 158 -18.29 8.36 5.73
N THR A 159 -17.21 8.99 5.26
CA THR A 159 -16.70 10.25 5.78
C THR A 159 -16.42 11.23 4.64
N THR A 160 -15.72 12.35 4.91
CA THR A 160 -15.46 13.39 3.92
C THR A 160 -14.64 12.88 2.75
N ASN A 161 -15.14 13.08 1.54
CA ASN A 161 -14.53 12.60 0.29
C ASN A 161 -13.22 13.33 -0.04
N LEU A 162 -12.37 12.67 -0.84
CA LEU A 162 -11.22 13.28 -1.50
C LEU A 162 -11.66 14.50 -2.32
N ASN A 163 -10.84 15.55 -2.36
CA ASN A 163 -11.09 16.71 -3.24
C ASN A 163 -11.03 16.33 -4.73
N THR A 164 -10.28 15.29 -5.07
CA THR A 164 -10.16 14.79 -6.44
C THR A 164 -10.45 13.30 -6.51
N SER A 165 -11.49 12.91 -7.26
CA SER A 165 -11.81 11.51 -7.52
C SER A 165 -10.67 10.81 -8.24
N ARG A 166 -10.23 9.65 -7.76
CA ARG A 166 -9.09 8.93 -8.31
C ARG A 166 -9.09 7.45 -7.92
N GLN A 167 -8.36 6.65 -8.68
CA GLN A 167 -8.11 5.24 -8.42
C GLN A 167 -6.61 4.93 -8.39
N SER A 168 -6.23 3.74 -7.93
CA SER A 168 -4.85 3.24 -7.97
C SER A 168 -3.86 4.19 -7.28
N THR A 169 -4.29 4.79 -6.17
CA THR A 169 -3.51 5.75 -5.38
C THR A 169 -2.55 5.03 -4.45
N GLY A 170 -1.43 5.67 -4.13
CA GLY A 170 -0.67 5.34 -2.94
C GLY A 170 -1.35 5.88 -1.67
N GLY A 171 -1.12 5.19 -0.56
CA GLY A 171 -1.64 5.61 0.75
C GLY A 171 -0.66 5.34 1.87
N ALA A 172 -0.57 6.25 2.84
CA ALA A 172 0.20 6.04 4.05
C ALA A 172 -0.51 6.65 5.26
N GLY A 173 -0.48 5.93 6.38
CA GLY A 173 -1.21 6.33 7.57
C GLY A 173 -1.18 5.27 8.68
N SER A 174 -0.01 4.69 8.93
CA SER A 174 0.17 3.56 9.87
C SER A 174 -0.23 3.87 11.33
N THR A 175 -0.49 5.13 11.66
CA THR A 175 -0.95 5.55 13.00
C THR A 175 -2.47 5.55 13.16
N GLY A 176 -3.20 5.10 12.12
CA GLY A 176 -4.67 5.06 12.13
C GLY A 176 -5.33 6.19 11.35
N ALA A 177 -6.66 6.19 11.35
CA ALA A 177 -7.49 7.11 10.57
C ALA A 177 -7.23 8.61 10.79
N PRO A 178 -6.83 9.12 11.97
CA PRO A 178 -6.70 10.55 12.17
C PRO A 178 -5.65 11.27 11.34
N SER A 179 -4.69 10.54 10.73
CA SER A 179 -3.63 11.16 9.93
C SER A 179 -3.22 10.26 8.76
N GLN A 180 -3.61 10.67 7.57
CA GLN A 180 -3.37 9.91 6.33
C GLN A 180 -2.81 10.83 5.24
N ILE A 181 -2.11 10.24 4.27
CA ILE A 181 -1.79 10.91 3.01
C ILE A 181 -2.16 10.00 1.84
N CYS A 182 -2.93 10.55 0.90
CA CYS A 182 -3.25 9.94 -0.39
C CYS A 182 -2.40 10.62 -1.46
N MET A 183 -1.74 9.85 -2.32
CA MET A 183 -0.85 10.40 -3.32
C MET A 183 -1.00 9.75 -4.69
N GLY A 184 -0.81 10.53 -5.74
CA GLY A 184 -0.83 10.05 -7.12
C GLY A 184 -2.16 9.42 -7.54
N GLY A 185 -2.07 8.31 -8.24
CA GLY A 185 -3.22 7.59 -8.79
C GLY A 185 -3.59 8.06 -10.19
N SER A 186 -4.73 7.61 -10.67
CA SER A 186 -5.31 8.04 -11.96
C SER A 186 -6.59 8.81 -11.72
N THR A 187 -6.77 9.93 -12.45
CA THR A 187 -7.98 10.75 -12.45
C THR A 187 -8.78 10.54 -13.73
N PRO A 188 -10.09 10.78 -13.74
CA PRO A 188 -10.91 10.73 -14.95
C PRO A 188 -10.41 11.76 -15.97
N ARG A 189 -10.38 11.36 -17.24
CA ARG A 189 -10.09 12.25 -18.37
C ARG A 189 -11.24 12.20 -19.36
N PRO A 190 -11.84 13.33 -19.73
CA PRO A 190 -12.83 13.37 -20.81
C PRO A 190 -12.23 13.08 -22.20
N PRO A 191 -12.90 12.33 -23.10
CA PRO A 191 -14.13 11.57 -22.80
C PRO A 191 -13.84 10.26 -22.03
N PRO A 192 -14.77 9.82 -21.18
CA PRO A 192 -14.64 8.53 -20.50
C PRO A 192 -14.60 7.37 -21.53
N PRO A 193 -13.95 6.21 -21.22
CA PRO A 193 -13.37 5.82 -19.93
C PRO A 193 -11.88 6.19 -19.75
N SER A 194 -11.38 7.21 -20.42
CA SER A 194 -9.96 7.60 -20.36
C SER A 194 -9.52 8.02 -18.94
N ALA A 195 -8.26 7.78 -18.63
CA ALA A 195 -7.63 8.14 -17.37
C ALA A 195 -6.30 8.86 -17.60
N THR A 196 -5.92 9.71 -16.67
CA THR A 196 -4.62 10.40 -16.67
C THR A 196 -3.98 10.22 -15.30
N ASN A 197 -2.68 9.89 -15.28
CA ASN A 197 -1.94 9.82 -14.04
C ASN A 197 -1.86 11.18 -13.36
N SER A 198 -1.92 11.17 -12.06
CA SER A 198 -1.88 12.35 -11.20
C SER A 198 -0.60 12.38 -10.37
N ALA A 199 -0.11 13.57 -10.08
CA ALA A 199 0.95 13.81 -9.10
C ALA A 199 0.38 14.43 -7.80
N VAL A 200 -0.89 14.74 -7.76
CA VAL A 200 -1.53 15.41 -6.62
C VAL A 200 -1.46 14.53 -5.37
N ALA A 201 -1.12 15.15 -4.24
CA ALA A 201 -1.26 14.53 -2.94
C ALA A 201 -2.27 15.30 -2.08
N GLU A 202 -3.02 14.56 -1.27
CA GLU A 202 -3.98 15.11 -0.31
C GLU A 202 -3.72 14.51 1.06
N GLN A 203 -3.71 15.35 2.08
CA GLN A 203 -3.51 14.96 3.47
C GLN A 203 -4.80 15.06 4.25
N TRP A 204 -5.10 14.03 5.02
CA TRP A 204 -6.22 13.94 5.94
C TRP A 204 -5.81 14.34 7.35
N ASN A 205 -6.62 15.16 8.00
CA ASN A 205 -6.38 15.67 9.36
C ASN A 205 -7.34 15.10 10.41
N GLY A 206 -8.10 14.07 10.08
CA GLY A 206 -9.14 13.52 10.93
C GLY A 206 -10.56 14.04 10.61
N THR A 207 -10.68 15.06 9.74
CA THR A 207 -11.98 15.68 9.42
C THR A 207 -12.12 16.04 7.94
N SER A 208 -11.04 16.47 7.30
CA SER A 208 -11.06 16.92 5.91
C SER A 208 -9.75 16.63 5.19
N TRP A 209 -9.83 16.53 3.88
CA TRP A 209 -8.67 16.42 2.99
C TRP A 209 -8.19 17.79 2.54
N THR A 210 -6.90 18.02 2.59
CA THR A 210 -6.23 19.22 2.11
C THR A 210 -5.21 18.85 1.04
N THR A 211 -5.25 19.51 -0.10
CA THR A 211 -4.22 19.36 -1.13
C THR A 211 -2.89 19.89 -0.60
N VAL A 212 -1.85 19.07 -0.68
CA VAL A 212 -0.49 19.37 -0.25
C VAL A 212 0.49 19.31 -1.42
N ALA A 213 1.78 19.46 -1.18
CA ALA A 213 2.79 19.39 -2.23
C ALA A 213 2.68 18.08 -3.01
N SER A 214 2.72 18.16 -4.33
CA SER A 214 2.63 17.01 -5.23
C SER A 214 3.93 16.20 -5.24
N ILE A 215 3.80 14.88 -5.50
CA ILE A 215 4.95 14.04 -5.86
C ILE A 215 5.59 14.56 -7.16
N SER A 216 6.88 14.27 -7.39
CA SER A 216 7.63 14.82 -8.52
C SER A 216 7.08 14.39 -9.88
N ARG A 217 6.45 13.22 -9.96
CA ARG A 217 5.94 12.65 -11.22
C ARG A 217 4.53 12.08 -11.06
N ALA A 218 3.70 12.34 -12.05
CA ALA A 218 2.36 11.75 -12.16
C ALA A 218 2.46 10.22 -12.29
N THR A 219 2.05 9.50 -11.24
CA THR A 219 2.27 8.06 -11.08
C THR A 219 1.05 7.40 -10.47
N ASN A 220 0.70 6.21 -10.93
CA ASN A 220 -0.29 5.35 -10.32
C ASN A 220 0.31 3.98 -9.94
N GLN A 221 -0.44 3.13 -9.23
CA GLN A 221 -0.02 1.77 -8.89
C GLN A 221 1.33 1.71 -8.16
N MET A 222 1.56 2.66 -7.27
CA MET A 222 2.80 2.76 -6.49
C MET A 222 2.72 1.97 -5.19
N VAL A 223 3.87 1.62 -4.66
CA VAL A 223 4.04 1.15 -3.29
C VAL A 223 4.21 2.36 -2.37
N SER A 224 3.59 2.32 -1.22
CA SER A 224 3.68 3.41 -0.23
C SER A 224 3.50 2.89 1.19
N PHE A 225 4.15 3.54 2.15
CA PHE A 225 4.06 3.24 3.57
C PHE A 225 4.50 4.45 4.42
N GLY A 226 4.34 4.33 5.74
CA GLY A 226 4.64 5.40 6.69
C GLY A 226 3.39 6.02 7.31
N THR A 227 3.49 7.27 7.72
CA THR A 227 2.41 8.02 8.38
C THR A 227 1.92 9.17 7.49
N GLY A 228 0.82 9.80 7.86
CA GLY A 228 0.31 10.98 7.15
C GLY A 228 1.28 12.18 7.12
N THR A 229 2.25 12.23 8.02
CA THR A 229 3.26 13.31 8.11
C THR A 229 4.68 12.87 7.76
N ALA A 230 4.91 11.56 7.61
CA ALA A 230 6.20 11.01 7.23
C ALA A 230 5.97 9.72 6.42
N ALA A 231 5.93 9.84 5.11
CA ALA A 231 5.61 8.76 4.19
C ALA A 231 6.73 8.51 3.17
N LEU A 232 6.73 7.33 2.62
CA LEU A 232 7.54 6.96 1.47
C LEU A 232 6.62 6.46 0.37
N ARG A 233 6.91 6.85 -0.86
CA ARG A 233 6.36 6.23 -2.06
C ARG A 233 7.48 5.73 -2.95
N THR A 234 7.28 4.62 -3.62
CA THR A 234 8.25 4.08 -4.57
C THR A 234 7.54 3.36 -5.71
N SER A 235 8.28 3.13 -6.79
CA SER A 235 7.79 2.40 -7.95
C SER A 235 6.54 3.03 -8.60
N GLY A 236 5.77 2.25 -9.33
CA GLY A 236 4.53 2.68 -9.98
C GLY A 236 4.69 2.96 -11.47
N TYR A 237 3.55 3.07 -12.14
CA TYR A 237 3.48 3.29 -13.59
C TYR A 237 3.29 4.78 -13.92
N PRO A 238 4.02 5.35 -14.87
CA PRO A 238 5.02 4.78 -15.79
C PRO A 238 6.47 4.87 -15.29
N THR A 239 6.75 5.36 -14.10
CA THR A 239 8.08 5.81 -13.66
C THR A 239 8.96 4.76 -12.97
N GLY A 240 8.42 3.61 -12.63
CA GLY A 240 9.05 2.35 -12.23
C GLY A 240 10.01 2.30 -11.04
N TYR A 241 11.03 3.14 -10.95
CA TYR A 241 12.09 3.01 -9.92
C TYR A 241 12.06 4.10 -8.86
N THR A 242 11.51 5.26 -9.18
CA THR A 242 11.64 6.48 -8.36
C THR A 242 11.10 6.31 -6.96
N THR A 243 11.91 6.66 -5.97
CA THR A 243 11.54 6.72 -4.55
C THR A 243 11.55 8.15 -4.06
N GLU A 244 10.50 8.54 -3.34
CA GLU A 244 10.39 9.84 -2.68
C GLU A 244 9.93 9.67 -1.24
N THR A 245 10.44 10.53 -0.37
CA THR A 245 10.01 10.65 1.03
C THR A 245 9.25 11.94 1.26
N TRP A 246 8.19 11.87 2.06
CA TRP A 246 7.38 12.97 2.56
C TRP A 246 7.80 13.34 3.98
N ASN A 247 8.04 14.61 4.27
CA ASN A 247 8.43 15.09 5.59
C ASN A 247 7.34 15.92 6.31
N GLY A 248 6.10 15.84 5.83
CA GLY A 248 4.97 16.65 6.33
C GLY A 248 4.78 17.97 5.56
N THR A 249 5.73 18.36 4.70
CA THR A 249 5.69 19.64 3.97
C THR A 249 6.06 19.48 2.49
N SER A 250 7.04 18.65 2.18
CA SER A 250 7.57 18.47 0.82
C SER A 250 7.98 17.03 0.56
N TRP A 251 7.98 16.66 -0.73
CA TRP A 251 8.55 15.42 -1.24
C TRP A 251 10.00 15.62 -1.65
N THR A 252 10.83 14.64 -1.35
CA THR A 252 12.26 14.65 -1.73
C THR A 252 12.61 13.30 -2.35
N GLU A 253 13.18 13.33 -3.56
CA GLU A 253 13.72 12.12 -4.21
C GLU A 253 14.89 11.57 -3.38
N THR A 254 14.97 10.24 -3.32
CA THR A 254 16.00 9.51 -2.60
C THR A 254 16.46 8.31 -3.45
N THR A 255 17.13 7.33 -2.86
CA THR A 255 17.67 6.18 -3.59
C THR A 255 16.57 5.35 -4.22
N ASP A 256 16.65 5.16 -5.53
CA ASP A 256 15.71 4.36 -6.31
C ASP A 256 15.77 2.88 -5.96
N THR A 257 14.67 2.16 -6.21
CA THR A 257 14.61 0.70 -6.08
C THR A 257 15.56 0.01 -7.03
N ASN A 258 16.03 -1.19 -6.68
CA ASN A 258 16.87 -2.00 -7.56
C ASN A 258 16.05 -2.62 -8.71
N THR A 259 14.76 -2.88 -8.48
CA THR A 259 13.87 -3.54 -9.44
C THR A 259 12.74 -2.60 -9.85
N ASN A 260 12.48 -2.55 -11.15
CA ASN A 260 11.32 -1.83 -11.68
C ASN A 260 10.07 -2.68 -11.46
N LEU A 261 9.40 -2.45 -10.36
CA LEU A 261 8.10 -3.04 -10.07
C LEU A 261 7.03 -1.97 -10.18
N TYR A 262 6.08 -2.16 -11.09
CA TYR A 262 4.81 -1.45 -10.99
C TYR A 262 3.73 -2.48 -10.73
N ASN A 263 2.82 -2.16 -9.86
CA ASN A 263 1.78 -3.11 -9.57
C ASN A 263 0.47 -2.46 -9.18
N LYS A 264 -0.57 -3.23 -9.44
CA LYS A 264 -1.93 -2.83 -9.14
C LYS A 264 -2.10 -2.78 -7.61
N ASN A 265 -1.89 -1.59 -7.05
CA ASN A 265 -2.22 -1.23 -5.66
C ASN A 265 -1.56 -2.08 -4.58
N HIS A 266 -0.33 -1.75 -4.26
CA HIS A 266 0.32 -2.27 -3.06
C HIS A 266 0.55 -1.16 -2.05
N ASN A 267 0.04 -1.38 -0.86
CA ASN A 267 0.61 -0.75 0.30
C ASN A 267 1.85 -1.55 0.69
N GLY A 268 3.02 -0.92 0.68
CA GLY A 268 4.20 -1.54 1.27
C GLY A 268 3.97 -1.78 2.75
N GLY A 269 4.44 -2.91 3.27
CA GLY A 269 4.50 -3.10 4.72
C GLY A 269 5.51 -2.15 5.34
N GLY A 270 5.09 -1.27 6.22
CA GLY A 270 5.98 -0.37 6.94
C GLY A 270 5.22 0.73 7.69
N ALA A 271 5.53 0.90 8.96
CA ALA A 271 4.91 1.91 9.81
C ALA A 271 5.70 3.23 9.85
N ALA A 272 6.90 3.27 9.26
CA ALA A 272 7.78 4.43 9.30
C ALA A 272 8.54 4.61 7.97
N THR A 273 9.03 5.81 7.72
CA THR A 273 9.88 6.09 6.55
C THR A 273 11.29 5.54 6.66
N THR A 274 11.63 4.94 7.79
CA THR A 274 12.98 4.39 8.05
C THR A 274 13.12 2.93 7.66
N THR A 275 12.02 2.20 7.61
CA THR A 275 12.01 0.78 7.21
C THR A 275 10.70 0.44 6.54
N GLY A 276 10.74 -0.40 5.53
CA GLY A 276 9.55 -0.89 4.84
C GLY A 276 9.90 -1.91 3.77
N MET A 277 8.89 -2.54 3.21
CA MET A 277 9.06 -3.55 2.20
C MET A 277 8.24 -3.26 0.94
N MET A 278 8.80 -3.62 -0.18
CA MET A 278 8.12 -3.74 -1.47
C MET A 278 8.19 -5.20 -1.90
N THR A 279 7.07 -5.78 -2.27
CA THR A 279 6.98 -7.20 -2.64
C THR A 279 6.09 -7.44 -3.83
N GLY A 280 6.38 -8.50 -4.58
CA GLY A 280 5.58 -8.90 -5.71
C GLY A 280 5.58 -7.90 -6.86
N GLY A 281 4.63 -7.99 -7.75
CA GLY A 281 4.44 -6.98 -8.79
C GLY A 281 4.66 -7.42 -10.21
N TYR A 282 4.47 -6.47 -11.13
CA TYR A 282 4.70 -6.64 -12.55
C TYR A 282 6.00 -5.93 -12.97
N PRO A 283 6.80 -6.42 -13.89
CA PRO A 283 6.57 -7.56 -14.79
C PRO A 283 6.62 -8.92 -14.08
N PRO A 284 5.92 -9.92 -14.64
CA PRO A 284 5.76 -11.23 -14.00
C PRO A 284 7.08 -11.97 -13.72
N THR A 285 8.13 -11.64 -14.42
CA THR A 285 9.48 -12.19 -14.18
C THR A 285 10.10 -11.71 -12.86
N SER A 286 9.54 -10.68 -12.25
CA SER A 286 10.00 -10.09 -10.99
C SER A 286 9.00 -10.21 -9.85
N GLY A 287 7.84 -10.84 -10.09
CA GLY A 287 6.72 -10.85 -9.14
C GLY A 287 6.91 -11.69 -7.87
N SER A 288 8.00 -12.41 -7.74
CA SER A 288 8.41 -13.06 -6.47
C SER A 288 9.46 -12.27 -5.70
N ILE A 289 9.96 -11.16 -6.25
CA ILE A 289 11.01 -10.35 -5.64
C ILE A 289 10.46 -9.56 -4.47
N SER A 290 11.29 -9.43 -3.44
CA SER A 290 11.08 -8.51 -2.32
C SER A 290 12.30 -7.62 -2.16
N GLU A 291 12.06 -6.36 -1.88
CA GLU A 291 13.11 -5.39 -1.52
C GLU A 291 12.76 -4.72 -0.20
N GLU A 292 13.74 -4.64 0.68
CA GLU A 292 13.64 -3.94 1.96
C GLU A 292 14.24 -2.55 1.83
N TRP A 293 13.51 -1.56 2.31
CA TRP A 293 13.99 -0.20 2.49
C TRP A 293 14.56 -0.02 3.88
N SER A 294 15.75 0.53 3.96
CA SER A 294 16.34 0.97 5.22
C SER A 294 16.93 2.37 5.10
N TYR A 295 16.65 3.19 6.09
CA TYR A 295 17.22 4.51 6.26
C TYR A 295 17.67 4.69 7.70
N ALA A 296 18.99 4.71 7.92
CA ALA A 296 19.55 5.04 9.21
C ALA A 296 19.81 6.55 9.26
N PRO A 297 19.05 7.35 10.00
CA PRO A 297 19.35 8.76 10.14
C PRO A 297 20.74 8.91 10.77
N ILE A 298 21.54 9.82 10.23
CA ILE A 298 22.86 10.13 10.79
C ILE A 298 22.68 10.57 12.23
N ALA A 299 23.16 9.79 13.19
CA ALA A 299 23.22 10.25 14.57
C ALA A 299 24.08 11.51 14.62
N ALA A 300 23.55 12.58 15.16
CA ALA A 300 24.27 13.84 15.30
C ALA A 300 25.60 13.55 16.06
N ARG A 301 26.73 13.62 15.37
CA ARG A 301 28.04 13.55 16.02
C ARG A 301 28.28 14.88 16.69
N THR A 302 28.27 14.89 18.00
CA THR A 302 28.79 16.03 18.78
C THR A 302 30.30 16.08 18.52
N VAL A 303 30.73 17.04 17.73
CA VAL A 303 32.16 17.35 17.60
C VAL A 303 32.55 18.06 18.89
N THR A 304 33.16 17.35 19.81
CA THR A 304 33.87 17.97 20.94
C THR A 304 35.18 18.55 20.39
N THR A 305 35.22 19.86 20.21
CA THR A 305 36.46 20.56 19.99
C THR A 305 37.22 20.59 21.32
N SER A 306 38.34 19.87 21.39
CA SER A 306 39.33 19.98 22.47
C SER A 306 40.13 21.24 22.32
#